data_525f838fc7542c4092a6d0bdcdf08bda
#
_entry.id   525f838fc7542c4092a6d0bdcdf08bda
#
_cell.length_a   1.000
_cell.length_b   1.000
_cell.length_c   1.000
_cell.angle_alpha   90.00
_cell.angle_beta   90.00
_cell.angle_gamma   90.00
#
_symmetry.space_group_name_H-M   'P 1'
#
loop_
_entity.id
_entity.type
_entity.pdbx_description
1 polymer ?
#
loop_
_entity_poly.entity_id
_entity_poly.type
_entity_poly.pdbx_seq_one_letter_code
_entity_poly.pdbx_strand_id
1 'polypeptide(L)'
;MIRVTDLIKNRNGTRILRGVSFEVPPQTVLGIIGASGSGKTTLLRCLNGLERIDGGVIEADGVRLEPNLSKKEYHRRVNELRRKVGTVFQHLYLFPHLTVLGNVIEAPTHVQRVPRTEAEHEAYQLLESVGLKEKARRYPESLSGGEQQRVAIARALAMHPALLMFDEPTSALDPRRSAGLRSLLRGFVERGHTMVVVSHSIGFLDGLADQLLYLEAGEVVESGETGQVLNSPRDPRTKDFVEQAK
;
A
#
# COMPACT_ATOMS: atom_id res chain seq x y z
N MET A 1 11.73 -5.50 4.83
CA MET A 1 11.01 -6.25 5.90
C MET A 1 10.14 -5.30 6.70
N ILE A 2 8.91 -5.70 7.00
CA ILE A 2 8.02 -4.99 7.95
C ILE A 2 7.79 -5.91 9.14
N ARG A 3 7.84 -5.36 10.34
CA ARG A 3 7.41 -6.03 11.57
C ARG A 3 6.50 -5.11 12.35
N VAL A 4 5.36 -5.61 12.75
CA VAL A 4 4.38 -4.93 13.59
C VAL A 4 4.18 -5.75 14.84
N THR A 5 4.27 -5.11 16.01
CA THR A 5 4.15 -5.78 17.31
C THR A 5 3.16 -5.01 18.17
N ASP A 6 2.09 -5.69 18.60
CA ASP A 6 1.07 -5.20 19.53
C ASP A 6 0.52 -3.79 19.19
N LEU A 7 0.32 -3.53 17.90
CA LEU A 7 -0.12 -2.23 17.41
C LEU A 7 -1.51 -1.87 17.93
N ILE A 8 -1.59 -0.75 18.65
CA ILE A 8 -2.83 -0.18 19.16
C ILE A 8 -3.08 1.16 18.50
N LYS A 9 -4.32 1.38 18.05
CA LYS A 9 -4.81 2.67 17.57
C LYS A 9 -6.17 2.99 18.14
N ASN A 10 -6.28 4.16 18.75
CA ASN A 10 -7.53 4.71 19.26
C ASN A 10 -7.98 5.90 18.40
N ARG A 11 -9.28 6.08 18.23
CA ARG A 11 -9.87 7.25 17.58
C ARG A 11 -11.17 7.62 18.31
N ASN A 12 -11.26 8.85 18.80
CA ASN A 12 -12.44 9.35 19.54
C ASN A 12 -12.87 8.41 20.69
N GLY A 13 -11.94 7.93 21.49
CA GLY A 13 -12.20 7.01 22.61
C GLY A 13 -12.46 5.55 22.21
N THR A 14 -12.60 5.25 20.92
CA THR A 14 -12.79 3.87 20.43
C THR A 14 -11.48 3.26 20.01
N ARG A 15 -11.21 2.03 20.44
CA ARG A 15 -10.03 1.26 20.01
C ARG A 15 -10.30 0.64 18.64
N ILE A 16 -9.61 1.15 17.62
CA ILE A 16 -9.74 0.71 16.22
C ILE A 16 -8.81 -0.46 15.92
N LEU A 17 -7.57 -0.44 16.44
CA LEU A 17 -6.63 -1.57 16.35
C LEU A 17 -6.30 -2.03 17.76
N ARG A 18 -6.31 -3.35 17.99
CA ARG A 18 -6.35 -3.99 19.30
C ARG A 18 -5.20 -4.98 19.51
N GLY A 19 -3.96 -4.53 19.30
CA GLY A 19 -2.77 -5.38 19.48
C GLY A 19 -2.44 -6.17 18.22
N VAL A 20 -2.51 -5.52 17.05
CA VAL A 20 -2.21 -6.15 15.76
C VAL A 20 -0.72 -6.47 15.67
N SER A 21 -0.39 -7.73 15.38
CA SER A 21 0.99 -8.20 15.22
C SER A 21 1.11 -9.06 13.95
N PHE A 22 2.13 -8.77 13.13
CA PHE A 22 2.47 -9.54 11.93
C PHE A 22 3.85 -9.17 11.40
N GLU A 23 4.37 -9.98 10.49
CA GLU A 23 5.61 -9.72 9.76
C GLU A 23 5.39 -9.89 8.25
N VAL A 24 6.11 -9.07 7.46
CA VAL A 24 6.17 -9.20 6.00
C VAL A 24 7.63 -9.35 5.60
N PRO A 25 8.03 -10.52 5.13
CA PRO A 25 9.38 -10.74 4.60
C PRO A 25 9.67 -9.83 3.40
N PRO A 26 10.96 -9.59 3.08
CA PRO A 26 11.30 -8.92 1.83
C PRO A 26 10.78 -9.69 0.61
N GLN A 27 10.46 -8.96 -0.46
CA GLN A 27 10.03 -9.51 -1.75
C GLN A 27 8.77 -10.40 -1.67
N THR A 28 7.90 -10.14 -0.69
CA THR A 28 6.61 -10.81 -0.53
C THR A 28 5.46 -9.82 -0.60
N VAL A 29 4.30 -10.31 -0.96
CA VAL A 29 3.04 -9.57 -0.95
C VAL A 29 2.19 -10.05 0.22
N LEU A 30 1.91 -9.16 1.17
CA LEU A 30 0.89 -9.37 2.19
C LEU A 30 -0.44 -8.78 1.70
N GLY A 31 -1.44 -9.63 1.52
CA GLY A 31 -2.83 -9.20 1.36
C GLY A 31 -3.50 -9.02 2.73
N ILE A 32 -4.20 -7.92 2.93
CA ILE A 32 -5.03 -7.69 4.13
C ILE A 32 -6.49 -7.69 3.73
N ILE A 33 -7.25 -8.66 4.26
CA ILE A 33 -8.68 -8.84 4.01
C ILE A 33 -9.49 -8.56 5.27
N GLY A 34 -10.80 -8.32 5.11
CA GLY A 34 -11.72 -8.10 6.22
C GLY A 34 -12.92 -7.24 5.81
N ALA A 35 -13.96 -7.25 6.61
CA ALA A 35 -15.17 -6.47 6.39
C ALA A 35 -14.91 -4.96 6.40
N SER A 36 -15.84 -4.17 5.87
CA SER A 36 -15.79 -2.71 6.00
C SER A 36 -15.79 -2.31 7.49
N GLY A 37 -14.95 -1.35 7.85
CA GLY A 37 -14.81 -0.93 9.25
C GLY A 37 -13.91 -1.82 10.12
N SER A 38 -13.33 -2.91 9.63
CA SER A 38 -12.45 -3.78 10.43
C SER A 38 -11.10 -3.14 10.84
N GLY A 39 -10.73 -1.99 10.29
CA GLY A 39 -9.50 -1.27 10.64
C GLY A 39 -8.40 -1.31 9.58
N LYS A 40 -8.59 -1.93 8.41
CA LYS A 40 -7.58 -2.09 7.34
C LYS A 40 -6.93 -0.78 6.89
N THR A 41 -7.73 0.21 6.50
CA THR A 41 -7.21 1.54 6.10
C THR A 41 -6.50 2.25 7.26
N THR A 42 -7.00 2.09 8.50
CA THR A 42 -6.32 2.63 9.69
C THR A 42 -4.96 1.95 9.91
N LEU A 43 -4.90 0.63 9.75
CA LEU A 43 -3.64 -0.12 9.80
C LEU A 43 -2.65 0.40 8.75
N LEU A 44 -3.08 0.52 7.49
CA LEU A 44 -2.25 1.04 6.41
C LEU A 44 -1.75 2.47 6.70
N ARG A 45 -2.60 3.34 7.27
CA ARG A 45 -2.23 4.72 7.67
C ARG A 45 -1.26 4.77 8.85
N CYS A 46 -1.30 3.80 9.74
CA CYS A 46 -0.29 3.65 10.78
C CYS A 46 1.06 3.21 10.17
N LEU A 47 1.03 2.24 9.25
CA LEU A 47 2.23 1.71 8.59
C LEU A 47 2.99 2.75 7.78
N ASN A 48 2.32 3.71 7.14
CA ASN A 48 2.96 4.81 6.39
C ASN A 48 3.16 6.10 7.21
N GLY A 49 2.86 6.06 8.52
CA GLY A 49 3.02 7.18 9.43
C GLY A 49 2.04 8.33 9.24
N LEU A 50 0.92 8.13 8.50
CA LEU A 50 -0.15 9.13 8.40
C LEU A 50 -0.97 9.21 9.69
N GLU A 51 -1.07 8.12 10.43
CA GLU A 51 -1.67 8.11 11.77
C GLU A 51 -0.62 7.69 12.80
N ARG A 52 -0.53 8.45 13.90
CA ARG A 52 0.35 8.10 15.02
C ARG A 52 -0.26 6.91 15.76
N ILE A 53 0.58 5.95 16.12
CA ILE A 53 0.18 4.79 16.92
C ILE A 53 0.05 5.18 18.40
N ASP A 54 -0.84 4.49 19.11
CA ASP A 54 -1.10 4.73 20.55
C ASP A 54 -0.48 3.63 21.43
N GLY A 55 -0.08 2.50 20.85
CA GLY A 55 0.64 1.40 21.50
C GLY A 55 1.36 0.52 20.48
N GLY A 56 2.28 -0.29 20.97
CA GLY A 56 3.04 -1.22 20.14
C GLY A 56 4.19 -0.57 19.36
N VAL A 57 4.68 -1.28 18.35
CA VAL A 57 5.84 -0.89 17.55
C VAL A 57 5.62 -1.22 16.08
N ILE A 58 6.04 -0.33 15.18
CA ILE A 58 6.16 -0.58 13.75
C ILE A 58 7.64 -0.45 13.38
N GLU A 59 8.19 -1.49 12.76
CA GLU A 59 9.51 -1.48 12.15
C GLU A 59 9.37 -1.73 10.65
N ALA A 60 9.80 -0.78 9.83
CA ALA A 60 9.75 -0.89 8.38
C ALA A 60 11.03 -0.33 7.77
N ASP A 61 11.75 -1.16 7.04
CA ASP A 61 13.00 -0.81 6.37
C ASP A 61 14.00 -0.05 7.26
N GLY A 62 14.21 -0.53 8.51
CA GLY A 62 15.12 0.07 9.48
C GLY A 62 14.58 1.30 10.23
N VAL A 63 13.37 1.75 9.90
CA VAL A 63 12.69 2.83 10.63
C VAL A 63 11.76 2.23 11.67
N ARG A 64 11.91 2.68 12.94
CA ARG A 64 11.10 2.23 14.07
C ARG A 64 10.19 3.36 14.56
N LEU A 65 8.89 3.12 14.59
CA LEU A 65 7.87 4.00 15.15
C LEU A 65 7.31 3.39 16.43
N GLU A 66 7.18 4.23 17.46
CA GLU A 66 6.63 3.85 18.78
C GLU A 66 5.91 5.06 19.42
N PRO A 67 4.95 4.84 20.34
CA PRO A 67 4.11 5.91 20.87
C PRO A 67 4.87 6.93 21.73
N ASN A 68 5.95 6.51 22.40
CA ASN A 68 6.68 7.33 23.37
C ASN A 68 7.71 8.29 22.75
N LEU A 69 7.81 8.34 21.43
CA LEU A 69 8.70 9.29 20.75
C LEU A 69 8.28 10.73 21.00
N SER A 70 9.25 11.63 21.22
CA SER A 70 8.97 13.05 21.21
C SER A 70 8.37 13.48 19.86
N LYS A 71 7.60 14.59 19.85
CA LYS A 71 6.99 15.09 18.60
C LYS A 71 8.03 15.32 17.49
N LYS A 72 9.20 15.87 17.83
CA LYS A 72 10.30 16.12 16.90
C LYS A 72 10.87 14.82 16.34
N GLU A 73 11.13 13.84 17.19
CA GLU A 73 11.70 12.55 16.80
C GLU A 73 10.69 11.74 15.97
N TYR A 74 9.41 11.74 16.35
CA TYR A 74 8.35 11.10 15.58
C TYR A 74 8.27 11.66 14.16
N HIS A 75 8.24 13.00 13.99
CA HIS A 75 8.21 13.62 12.67
C HIS A 75 9.47 13.29 11.85
N ARG A 76 10.65 13.25 12.46
CA ARG A 76 11.89 12.85 11.78
C ARG A 76 11.78 11.44 11.21
N ARG A 77 11.37 10.47 12.06
CA ARG A 77 11.24 9.06 11.66
C ARG A 77 10.12 8.84 10.63
N VAL A 78 9.00 9.53 10.77
CA VAL A 78 7.92 9.47 9.77
C VAL A 78 8.38 10.01 8.41
N ASN A 79 9.14 11.11 8.38
CA ASN A 79 9.67 11.63 7.12
C ASN A 79 10.69 10.67 6.49
N GLU A 80 11.51 9.99 7.30
CA GLU A 80 12.40 8.93 6.83
C GLU A 80 11.61 7.75 6.27
N LEU A 81 10.60 7.26 7.00
CA LEU A 81 9.73 6.17 6.58
C LEU A 81 9.04 6.47 5.25
N ARG A 82 8.46 7.67 5.09
CA ARG A 82 7.74 8.06 3.86
C ARG A 82 8.61 8.17 2.62
N ARG A 83 9.92 8.30 2.77
CA ARG A 83 10.86 8.21 1.65
C ARG A 83 11.10 6.78 1.17
N LYS A 84 10.86 5.80 2.05
CA LYS A 84 11.07 4.37 1.82
C LYS A 84 9.79 3.62 1.49
N VAL A 85 8.64 4.26 1.65
CA VAL A 85 7.30 3.68 1.46
C VAL A 85 6.54 4.45 0.38
N GLY A 86 6.26 3.79 -0.72
CA GLY A 86 5.34 4.29 -1.75
C GLY A 86 3.91 3.86 -1.43
N THR A 87 2.96 4.80 -1.36
CA THR A 87 1.56 4.49 -1.06
C THR A 87 0.66 4.91 -2.20
N VAL A 88 -0.18 3.99 -2.68
CA VAL A 88 -1.27 4.24 -3.64
C VAL A 88 -2.59 4.11 -2.88
N PHE A 89 -3.29 5.22 -2.72
CA PHE A 89 -4.59 5.28 -2.03
C PHE A 89 -5.74 5.00 -2.98
N GLN A 90 -6.88 4.59 -2.45
CA GLN A 90 -8.12 4.36 -3.18
C GLN A 90 -8.53 5.56 -4.06
N HIS A 91 -8.41 6.79 -3.54
CA HIS A 91 -8.73 8.03 -4.27
C HIS A 91 -7.58 8.56 -5.13
N LEU A 92 -6.46 7.82 -5.27
CA LEU A 92 -5.27 8.13 -6.07
C LEU A 92 -4.56 9.46 -5.75
N TYR A 93 -5.27 10.51 -5.38
CA TYR A 93 -4.77 11.85 -5.03
C TYR A 93 -3.72 12.40 -6.01
N LEU A 94 -4.00 12.30 -7.31
CA LEU A 94 -3.18 12.96 -8.32
C LEU A 94 -3.34 14.47 -8.22
N PHE A 95 -2.26 15.20 -8.45
CA PHE A 95 -2.29 16.66 -8.51
C PHE A 95 -2.96 17.10 -9.81
N PRO A 96 -4.17 17.69 -9.78
CA PRO A 96 -4.94 17.96 -11.00
C PRO A 96 -4.32 19.09 -11.85
N HIS A 97 -3.56 19.96 -11.23
CA HIS A 97 -2.85 21.09 -11.88
C HIS A 97 -1.49 20.69 -12.47
N LEU A 98 -1.02 19.46 -12.25
CA LEU A 98 0.21 18.94 -12.83
C LEU A 98 -0.11 17.94 -13.94
N THR A 99 0.75 17.90 -14.95
CA THR A 99 0.72 16.85 -15.97
C THR A 99 1.01 15.47 -15.36
N VAL A 100 0.83 14.40 -16.13
CA VAL A 100 1.24 13.04 -15.76
C VAL A 100 2.72 13.02 -15.37
N LEU A 101 3.60 13.58 -16.20
CA LEU A 101 5.02 13.71 -15.90
C LEU A 101 5.27 14.52 -14.63
N GLY A 102 4.58 15.67 -14.50
CA GLY A 102 4.67 16.52 -13.31
C GLY A 102 4.32 15.77 -12.03
N ASN A 103 3.25 14.97 -12.04
CA ASN A 103 2.87 14.13 -10.91
C ASN A 103 3.97 13.14 -10.49
N VAL A 104 4.69 12.55 -11.45
CA VAL A 104 5.73 11.55 -11.18
C VAL A 104 7.00 12.21 -10.64
N ILE A 105 7.42 13.36 -11.18
CA ILE A 105 8.67 14.02 -10.79
C ILE A 105 8.55 14.90 -9.54
N GLU A 106 7.35 15.17 -9.05
CA GLU A 106 7.11 16.13 -7.95
C GLU A 106 7.90 15.76 -6.69
N ALA A 107 7.81 14.51 -6.24
CA ALA A 107 8.51 14.08 -5.04
C ALA A 107 10.04 13.94 -5.24
N PRO A 108 10.56 13.32 -6.30
CA PRO A 108 11.99 13.29 -6.58
C PRO A 108 12.64 14.68 -6.58
N THR A 109 12.02 15.65 -7.24
CA THR A 109 12.59 17.00 -7.36
C THR A 109 12.52 17.79 -6.05
N HIS A 110 11.38 17.75 -5.34
CA HIS A 110 11.15 18.60 -4.16
C HIS A 110 11.59 17.95 -2.84
N VAL A 111 11.54 16.64 -2.72
CA VAL A 111 11.88 15.91 -1.48
C VAL A 111 13.29 15.34 -1.52
N GLN A 112 13.70 14.71 -2.64
CA GLN A 112 15.03 14.13 -2.78
C GLN A 112 16.06 15.11 -3.39
N ARG A 113 15.59 16.25 -3.94
CA ARG A 113 16.43 17.25 -4.60
C ARG A 113 17.15 16.74 -5.85
N VAL A 114 16.58 15.75 -6.52
CA VAL A 114 17.07 15.25 -7.81
C VAL A 114 16.94 16.37 -8.86
N PRO A 115 17.95 16.60 -9.69
CA PRO A 115 17.87 17.55 -10.81
C PRO A 115 16.68 17.22 -11.71
N ARG A 116 15.95 18.24 -12.15
CA ARG A 116 14.71 18.05 -12.93
C ARG A 116 14.92 17.19 -14.19
N THR A 117 16.02 17.40 -14.91
CA THR A 117 16.35 16.64 -16.13
C THR A 117 16.54 15.15 -15.85
N GLU A 118 17.15 14.80 -14.73
CA GLU A 118 17.35 13.44 -14.27
C GLU A 118 16.00 12.82 -13.85
N ALA A 119 15.22 13.54 -13.04
CA ALA A 119 13.88 13.11 -12.61
C ALA A 119 12.93 12.89 -13.81
N GLU A 120 12.98 13.77 -14.84
CA GLU A 120 12.20 13.61 -16.06
C GLU A 120 12.63 12.36 -16.86
N HIS A 121 13.93 12.11 -16.99
CA HIS A 121 14.45 10.92 -17.68
C HIS A 121 13.93 9.64 -17.03
N GLU A 122 14.05 9.54 -15.72
CA GLU A 122 13.58 8.38 -14.98
C GLU A 122 12.06 8.25 -14.99
N ALA A 123 11.34 9.36 -14.86
CA ALA A 123 9.89 9.37 -14.93
C ALA A 123 9.36 8.84 -16.28
N TYR A 124 10.04 9.14 -17.40
CA TYR A 124 9.69 8.55 -18.70
C TYR A 124 9.88 7.04 -18.73
N GLN A 125 10.91 6.50 -18.09
CA GLN A 125 11.09 5.03 -17.97
C GLN A 125 9.99 4.40 -17.11
N LEU A 126 9.64 5.02 -15.99
CA LEU A 126 8.53 4.57 -15.14
C LEU A 126 7.21 4.62 -15.87
N LEU A 127 6.92 5.71 -16.59
CA LEU A 127 5.71 5.85 -17.39
C LEU A 127 5.65 4.81 -18.53
N GLU A 128 6.78 4.47 -19.13
CA GLU A 128 6.87 3.39 -20.11
C GLU A 128 6.54 2.03 -19.49
N SER A 129 7.08 1.74 -18.30
CA SER A 129 6.82 0.48 -17.58
C SER A 129 5.34 0.27 -17.21
N VAL A 130 4.58 1.36 -17.10
CA VAL A 130 3.13 1.31 -16.85
C VAL A 130 2.29 1.60 -18.10
N GLY A 131 2.92 1.71 -19.28
CA GLY A 131 2.24 1.90 -20.58
C GLY A 131 1.63 3.29 -20.79
N LEU A 132 2.25 4.35 -20.23
CA LEU A 132 1.72 5.73 -20.26
C LEU A 132 2.71 6.77 -20.79
N LYS A 133 3.83 6.36 -21.40
CA LYS A 133 4.88 7.25 -21.91
C LYS A 133 4.31 8.35 -22.82
N GLU A 134 3.45 7.98 -23.75
CA GLU A 134 2.84 8.89 -24.73
C GLU A 134 1.84 9.89 -24.09
N LYS A 135 1.44 9.63 -22.84
CA LYS A 135 0.51 10.48 -22.09
C LYS A 135 1.21 11.39 -21.07
N ALA A 136 2.55 11.44 -21.07
CA ALA A 136 3.35 12.20 -20.10
C ALA A 136 2.94 13.68 -19.99
N ARG A 137 2.52 14.30 -21.09
CA ARG A 137 2.11 15.71 -21.14
C ARG A 137 0.60 15.95 -20.91
N ARG A 138 -0.18 14.88 -20.72
CA ARG A 138 -1.62 14.97 -20.43
C ARG A 138 -1.85 15.33 -18.95
N TYR A 139 -3.02 15.87 -18.64
CA TYR A 139 -3.48 16.13 -17.28
C TYR A 139 -4.35 14.95 -16.78
N PRO A 140 -4.41 14.71 -15.45
CA PRO A 140 -5.17 13.61 -14.86
C PRO A 140 -6.64 13.53 -15.34
N GLU A 141 -7.31 14.66 -15.49
CA GLU A 141 -8.71 14.74 -15.93
C GLU A 141 -8.97 14.14 -17.33
N SER A 142 -7.94 14.11 -18.19
CA SER A 142 -8.04 13.55 -19.54
C SER A 142 -7.77 12.03 -19.58
N LEU A 143 -7.52 11.41 -18.43
CA LEU A 143 -7.20 9.99 -18.32
C LEU A 143 -8.39 9.18 -17.81
N SER A 144 -8.50 7.94 -18.26
CA SER A 144 -9.40 6.96 -17.63
C SER A 144 -8.93 6.62 -16.20
N GLY A 145 -9.85 6.15 -15.34
CA GLY A 145 -9.52 5.79 -13.95
C GLY A 145 -8.35 4.79 -13.83
N GLY A 146 -8.30 3.78 -14.73
CA GLY A 146 -7.18 2.83 -14.76
C GLY A 146 -5.85 3.46 -15.20
N GLU A 147 -5.87 4.50 -16.05
CA GLU A 147 -4.68 5.26 -16.42
C GLU A 147 -4.22 6.16 -15.28
N GLN A 148 -5.16 6.83 -14.59
CA GLN A 148 -4.86 7.61 -13.39
C GLN A 148 -4.22 6.74 -12.31
N GLN A 149 -4.70 5.51 -12.13
CA GLN A 149 -4.12 4.55 -11.20
C GLN A 149 -2.67 4.19 -11.58
N ARG A 150 -2.40 3.93 -12.86
CA ARG A 150 -1.03 3.68 -13.33
C ARG A 150 -0.10 4.88 -13.14
N VAL A 151 -0.61 6.11 -13.28
CA VAL A 151 0.16 7.32 -12.91
C VAL A 151 0.46 7.35 -11.42
N ALA A 152 -0.53 7.05 -10.55
CA ALA A 152 -0.31 7.00 -9.10
C ALA A 152 0.73 5.94 -8.69
N ILE A 153 0.75 4.80 -9.39
CA ILE A 153 1.77 3.75 -9.21
C ILE A 153 3.14 4.27 -9.65
N ALA A 154 3.27 4.86 -10.84
CA ALA A 154 4.52 5.43 -11.32
C ALA A 154 5.05 6.52 -10.36
N ARG A 155 4.16 7.38 -9.85
CA ARG A 155 4.50 8.38 -8.83
C ARG A 155 5.02 7.76 -7.54
N ALA A 156 4.40 6.67 -7.07
CA ALA A 156 4.85 5.97 -5.88
C ALA A 156 6.23 5.32 -6.07
N LEU A 157 6.51 4.77 -7.26
CA LEU A 157 7.78 4.14 -7.63
C LEU A 157 8.92 5.14 -7.79
N ALA A 158 8.64 6.39 -8.20
CA ALA A 158 9.64 7.42 -8.49
C ALA A 158 10.50 7.81 -7.26
N MET A 159 10.07 7.42 -6.06
CA MET A 159 10.86 7.60 -4.83
C MET A 159 11.77 6.41 -4.50
N HIS A 160 11.85 5.39 -5.36
CA HIS A 160 12.57 4.11 -5.15
C HIS A 160 12.20 3.44 -3.81
N PRO A 161 10.92 3.24 -3.53
CA PRO A 161 10.49 2.72 -2.25
C PRO A 161 10.92 1.24 -2.09
N ALA A 162 11.38 0.88 -0.90
CA ALA A 162 11.59 -0.52 -0.51
C ALA A 162 10.26 -1.26 -0.29
N LEU A 163 9.18 -0.51 0.01
CA LEU A 163 7.86 -1.02 0.31
C LEU A 163 6.79 -0.25 -0.47
N LEU A 164 5.91 -0.99 -1.13
CA LEU A 164 4.72 -0.45 -1.78
C LEU A 164 3.47 -0.82 -0.98
N MET A 165 2.60 0.15 -0.76
CA MET A 165 1.32 -0.04 -0.08
C MET A 165 0.17 0.36 -0.99
N PHE A 166 -0.87 -0.48 -1.04
CA PHE A 166 -2.07 -0.24 -1.84
C PHE A 166 -3.32 -0.33 -0.98
N ASP A 167 -4.14 0.72 -1.02
CA ASP A 167 -5.45 0.76 -0.34
C ASP A 167 -6.55 0.60 -1.39
N GLU A 168 -7.22 -0.55 -1.40
CA GLU A 168 -8.33 -0.92 -2.29
C GLU A 168 -8.07 -0.63 -3.78
N PRO A 169 -6.98 -1.15 -4.37
CA PRO A 169 -6.57 -0.76 -5.72
C PRO A 169 -7.54 -1.22 -6.83
N THR A 170 -8.48 -2.11 -6.54
CA THR A 170 -9.44 -2.64 -7.52
C THR A 170 -10.84 -2.09 -7.37
N SER A 171 -11.11 -1.20 -6.41
CA SER A 171 -12.46 -0.73 -6.05
C SER A 171 -13.22 -0.03 -7.21
N ALA A 172 -12.50 0.51 -8.20
CA ALA A 172 -13.07 1.19 -9.36
C ALA A 172 -12.76 0.49 -10.69
N LEU A 173 -12.30 -0.77 -10.66
CA LEU A 173 -11.88 -1.52 -11.85
C LEU A 173 -12.85 -2.65 -12.19
N ASP A 174 -13.07 -2.87 -13.48
CA ASP A 174 -13.69 -4.09 -13.98
C ASP A 174 -12.74 -5.31 -13.86
N PRO A 175 -13.25 -6.55 -13.96
CA PRO A 175 -12.43 -7.76 -13.78
C PRO A 175 -11.24 -7.86 -14.75
N ARG A 176 -11.37 -7.39 -15.99
CA ARG A 176 -10.29 -7.42 -16.99
C ARG A 176 -9.17 -6.46 -16.60
N ARG A 177 -9.52 -5.25 -16.16
CA ARG A 177 -8.54 -4.25 -15.70
C ARG A 177 -7.89 -4.68 -14.39
N SER A 178 -8.63 -5.32 -13.49
CA SER A 178 -8.08 -5.92 -12.27
C SER A 178 -7.02 -6.97 -12.57
N ALA A 179 -7.23 -7.83 -13.58
CA ALA A 179 -6.24 -8.81 -14.01
C ALA A 179 -4.97 -8.14 -14.55
N GLY A 180 -5.10 -7.08 -15.37
CA GLY A 180 -3.97 -6.30 -15.86
C GLY A 180 -3.17 -5.62 -14.73
N LEU A 181 -3.87 -5.06 -13.73
CA LEU A 181 -3.23 -4.49 -12.54
C LEU A 181 -2.47 -5.57 -11.76
N ARG A 182 -3.07 -6.73 -11.54
CA ARG A 182 -2.41 -7.86 -10.84
C ARG A 182 -1.10 -8.25 -11.51
N SER A 183 -1.10 -8.41 -12.84
CA SER A 183 0.12 -8.72 -13.60
C SER A 183 1.19 -7.63 -13.46
N LEU A 184 0.79 -6.36 -13.48
CA LEU A 184 1.69 -5.23 -13.25
C LEU A 184 2.34 -5.28 -11.86
N LEU A 185 1.55 -5.52 -10.81
CA LEU A 185 2.05 -5.61 -9.44
C LEU A 185 2.97 -6.82 -9.23
N ARG A 186 2.64 -7.97 -9.81
CA ARG A 186 3.54 -9.15 -9.80
C ARG A 186 4.90 -8.81 -10.40
N GLY A 187 4.95 -8.12 -11.53
CA GLY A 187 6.21 -7.67 -12.13
C GLY A 187 7.04 -6.74 -11.24
N PHE A 188 6.44 -6.03 -10.29
CA PHE A 188 7.20 -5.26 -9.30
C PHE A 188 7.77 -6.15 -8.18
N VAL A 189 7.05 -7.18 -7.74
CA VAL A 189 7.58 -8.16 -6.77
C VAL A 189 8.80 -8.88 -7.34
N GLU A 190 8.73 -9.32 -8.59
CA GLU A 190 9.85 -9.96 -9.30
C GLU A 190 11.08 -9.05 -9.43
N ARG A 191 10.88 -7.73 -9.39
CA ARG A 191 11.96 -6.71 -9.33
C ARG A 191 12.44 -6.39 -7.91
N GLY A 192 11.95 -7.11 -6.90
CA GLY A 192 12.45 -7.01 -5.53
C GLY A 192 11.60 -6.13 -4.59
N HIS A 193 10.45 -5.60 -5.03
CA HIS A 193 9.59 -4.83 -4.14
C HIS A 193 8.81 -5.71 -3.18
N THR A 194 8.72 -5.27 -1.92
CA THR A 194 7.80 -5.81 -0.91
C THR A 194 6.48 -5.05 -0.98
N MET A 195 5.34 -5.72 -0.80
CA MET A 195 4.04 -5.06 -0.90
C MET A 195 3.11 -5.39 0.27
N VAL A 196 2.27 -4.40 0.63
CA VAL A 196 1.08 -4.58 1.46
C VAL A 196 -0.13 -4.11 0.66
N VAL A 197 -1.09 -5.00 0.45
CA VAL A 197 -2.27 -4.72 -0.37
C VAL A 197 -3.53 -4.94 0.47
N VAL A 198 -4.25 -3.87 0.76
CA VAL A 198 -5.58 -3.94 1.36
C VAL A 198 -6.61 -4.11 0.26
N SER A 199 -7.42 -5.15 0.31
CA SER A 199 -8.52 -5.36 -0.64
C SER A 199 -9.65 -6.18 -0.04
N HIS A 200 -10.89 -5.88 -0.46
CA HIS A 200 -12.04 -6.75 -0.23
C HIS A 200 -12.24 -7.82 -1.33
N SER A 201 -11.50 -7.71 -2.44
CA SER A 201 -11.56 -8.66 -3.55
C SER A 201 -10.60 -9.83 -3.30
N ILE A 202 -11.12 -10.95 -2.77
CA ILE A 202 -10.36 -12.17 -2.55
C ILE A 202 -9.78 -12.68 -3.88
N GLY A 203 -10.56 -12.70 -4.96
CA GLY A 203 -10.08 -13.16 -6.27
C GLY A 203 -8.94 -12.34 -6.87
N PHE A 204 -8.80 -11.06 -6.48
CA PHE A 204 -7.63 -10.25 -6.84
C PHE A 204 -6.39 -10.68 -6.06
N LEU A 205 -6.54 -10.90 -4.76
CA LEU A 205 -5.42 -11.28 -3.89
C LEU A 205 -4.97 -12.71 -4.09
N ASP A 206 -5.87 -13.63 -4.44
CA ASP A 206 -5.56 -15.06 -4.68
C ASP A 206 -4.49 -15.27 -5.78
N GLY A 207 -4.42 -14.40 -6.76
CA GLY A 207 -3.35 -14.48 -7.78
C GLY A 207 -2.18 -13.52 -7.55
N LEU A 208 -2.16 -12.77 -6.44
CA LEU A 208 -1.17 -11.73 -6.15
C LEU A 208 -0.44 -11.96 -4.84
N ALA A 209 -1.17 -12.19 -3.74
CA ALA A 209 -0.62 -12.23 -2.40
C ALA A 209 0.06 -13.58 -2.12
N ASP A 210 1.23 -13.54 -1.47
CA ASP A 210 1.92 -14.73 -0.97
C ASP A 210 1.37 -15.12 0.41
N GLN A 211 1.01 -14.11 1.20
CA GLN A 211 0.41 -14.27 2.53
C GLN A 211 -0.87 -13.43 2.63
N LEU A 212 -1.83 -13.92 3.41
CA LEU A 212 -3.03 -13.19 3.79
C LEU A 212 -3.09 -12.98 5.29
N LEU A 213 -3.64 -11.82 5.66
CA LEU A 213 -4.00 -11.45 7.02
C LEU A 213 -5.48 -11.09 7.04
N TYR A 214 -6.28 -11.83 7.79
CA TYR A 214 -7.67 -11.50 8.04
C TYR A 214 -7.80 -10.62 9.28
N LEU A 215 -8.30 -9.41 9.09
CA LEU A 215 -8.53 -8.42 10.13
C LEU A 215 -10.03 -8.27 10.40
N GLU A 216 -10.44 -8.48 11.64
CA GLU A 216 -11.82 -8.29 12.08
C GLU A 216 -11.86 -7.51 13.40
N ALA A 217 -12.73 -6.52 13.49
CA ALA A 217 -12.91 -5.66 14.68
C ALA A 217 -11.58 -5.14 15.29
N GLY A 218 -10.57 -4.89 14.44
CA GLY A 218 -9.26 -4.38 14.86
C GLY A 218 -8.28 -5.44 15.36
N GLU A 219 -8.59 -6.72 15.24
CA GLU A 219 -7.75 -7.85 15.64
C GLU A 219 -7.35 -8.71 14.44
N VAL A 220 -6.16 -9.29 14.49
CA VAL A 220 -5.76 -10.34 13.52
C VAL A 220 -6.43 -11.64 13.94
N VAL A 221 -7.36 -12.11 13.11
CA VAL A 221 -8.06 -13.37 13.34
C VAL A 221 -7.23 -14.54 12.84
N GLU A 222 -6.71 -14.42 11.64
CA GLU A 222 -5.89 -15.44 11.02
C GLU A 222 -4.85 -14.79 10.09
N SER A 223 -3.66 -15.39 10.01
CA SER A 223 -2.61 -15.03 9.07
C SER A 223 -1.86 -16.27 8.62
N GLY A 224 -1.51 -16.33 7.34
CA GLY A 224 -0.79 -17.49 6.77
C GLY A 224 -0.60 -17.37 5.27
N GLU A 225 -0.15 -18.46 4.64
CA GLU A 225 -0.07 -18.58 3.19
C GLU A 225 -1.45 -18.37 2.55
N THR A 226 -1.51 -17.65 1.42
CA THR A 226 -2.77 -17.33 0.74
C THR A 226 -3.63 -18.55 0.48
N GLY A 227 -3.05 -19.62 -0.07
CA GLY A 227 -3.78 -20.85 -0.36
C GLY A 227 -4.36 -21.52 0.89
N GLN A 228 -3.65 -21.48 2.03
CA GLN A 228 -4.13 -22.04 3.29
C GLN A 228 -5.29 -21.22 3.85
N VAL A 229 -5.15 -19.89 3.91
CA VAL A 229 -6.20 -19.01 4.47
C VAL A 229 -7.49 -19.05 3.62
N LEU A 230 -7.37 -19.17 2.28
CA LEU A 230 -8.53 -19.17 1.37
C LEU A 230 -9.22 -20.54 1.23
N ASN A 231 -8.48 -21.64 1.29
CA ASN A 231 -9.01 -22.97 0.97
C ASN A 231 -9.15 -23.88 2.19
N SER A 232 -8.43 -23.60 3.26
CA SER A 232 -8.43 -24.38 4.51
C SER A 232 -8.26 -23.48 5.73
N PRO A 233 -9.14 -22.47 5.90
CA PRO A 233 -9.07 -21.56 7.03
C PRO A 233 -9.19 -22.31 8.36
N ARG A 234 -8.41 -21.91 9.35
CA ARG A 234 -8.37 -22.54 10.68
C ARG A 234 -9.40 -21.92 11.63
N ASP A 235 -9.63 -20.60 11.52
CA ASP A 235 -10.62 -19.90 12.35
C ASP A 235 -11.99 -19.92 11.64
N PRO A 236 -13.07 -20.29 12.32
CA PRO A 236 -14.42 -20.29 11.75
C PRO A 236 -14.83 -18.94 11.17
N ARG A 237 -14.43 -17.82 11.77
CA ARG A 237 -14.72 -16.46 11.27
C ARG A 237 -14.06 -16.21 9.91
N THR A 238 -12.83 -16.70 9.73
CA THR A 238 -12.14 -16.62 8.44
C THR A 238 -12.90 -17.41 7.38
N LYS A 239 -13.37 -18.61 7.73
CA LYS A 239 -14.15 -19.46 6.84
C LYS A 239 -15.43 -18.77 6.38
N ASP A 240 -16.22 -18.28 7.34
CA ASP A 240 -17.45 -17.57 7.05
C ASP A 240 -17.23 -16.35 6.16
N PHE A 241 -16.17 -15.55 6.44
CA PHE A 241 -15.81 -14.39 5.62
C PHE A 241 -15.43 -14.77 4.19
N VAL A 242 -14.59 -15.80 4.03
CA VAL A 242 -14.13 -16.26 2.70
C VAL A 242 -15.28 -16.85 1.88
N GLU A 243 -16.19 -17.61 2.50
CA GLU A 243 -17.37 -18.17 1.82
C GLU A 243 -18.34 -17.08 1.33
N GLN A 244 -18.52 -15.99 2.09
CA GLN A 244 -19.36 -14.86 1.70
C GLN A 244 -18.73 -13.97 0.61
N ALA A 245 -17.42 -13.99 0.47
CA ALA A 245 -16.68 -13.13 -0.44
C ALA A 245 -16.26 -13.82 -1.76
N LYS A 246 -16.55 -15.12 -1.92
CA LYS A 246 -16.41 -15.90 -3.16
C LYS A 246 -17.64 -15.76 -4.04
#